data_ac72d91ad92deb200f6fd7c79999f437
#
_entry.id   ac72d91ad92deb200f6fd7c79999f437
#
_cell.length_a   1.000
_cell.length_b   1.000
_cell.length_c   1.000
_cell.angle_alpha   90.00
_cell.angle_beta   90.00
_cell.angle_gamma   90.00
#
_symmetry.space_group_name_H-M   'P 1'
#
loop_
_entity.id
_entity.type
_entity.pdbx_description
1 polymer ?
#
loop_
_entity_poly.entity_id
_entity_poly.type
_entity_poly.pdbx_seq_one_letter_code
_entity_poly.pdbx_strand_id
1 'polypeptide(L)'
;EALATSIKAIDKNHLMTFHPRGRTTSSTWFNAAPWLDFNMFQSGHRRYGQRFGDGDYPIEENTEEDNWRFVERSMATNPMKPVIDGEPIYEEIPHGLHDENELRWKDYDVRRYAYWSVFAGSFGHTYGNNSIMQFIKPGVGGAYGAKEPWYDALNNPGFNQMKYLKNLMLTFPFFERVP
;
A
#
# COMPACT_ATOMS: atom_id res chain seq x y z
N GLU A 1 -13.47 3.60 -16.73
CA GLU A 1 -12.62 4.19 -17.79
C GLU A 1 -13.10 5.58 -18.21
N ALA A 2 -14.38 5.81 -18.48
CA ALA A 2 -14.90 7.11 -18.94
C ALA A 2 -14.46 8.29 -18.05
N LEU A 3 -14.58 8.17 -16.73
CA LEU A 3 -14.15 9.19 -15.79
C LEU A 3 -12.65 9.50 -15.92
N ALA A 4 -11.80 8.48 -15.94
CA ALA A 4 -10.34 8.66 -16.05
C ALA A 4 -9.96 9.32 -17.38
N THR A 5 -10.57 8.90 -18.47
CA THR A 5 -10.36 9.50 -19.79
C THR A 5 -10.78 10.98 -19.81
N SER A 6 -11.92 11.30 -19.21
CA SER A 6 -12.41 12.69 -19.12
C SER A 6 -11.49 13.58 -18.28
N ILE A 7 -10.97 13.05 -17.15
CA ILE A 7 -10.00 13.78 -16.32
C ILE A 7 -8.71 14.04 -17.11
N LYS A 8 -8.14 13.01 -17.75
CA LYS A 8 -6.92 13.15 -18.56
C LYS A 8 -7.07 14.05 -19.78
N ALA A 9 -8.28 14.18 -20.33
CA ALA A 9 -8.54 15.13 -21.42
C ALA A 9 -8.33 16.58 -20.97
N ILE A 10 -8.59 16.89 -19.70
CA ILE A 10 -8.45 18.22 -19.11
C ILE A 10 -7.10 18.39 -18.44
N ASP A 11 -6.76 17.48 -17.53
CA ASP A 11 -5.50 17.51 -16.78
C ASP A 11 -4.48 16.56 -17.39
N LYS A 12 -3.55 17.13 -18.14
CA LYS A 12 -2.47 16.39 -18.82
C LYS A 12 -1.16 16.39 -18.02
N ASN A 13 -1.11 17.12 -16.92
CA ASN A 13 0.14 17.35 -16.20
C ASN A 13 0.32 16.40 -15.01
N HIS A 14 -0.77 15.98 -14.36
CA HIS A 14 -0.69 15.10 -13.20
C HIS A 14 -0.74 13.63 -13.62
N LEU A 15 0.05 12.83 -12.91
CA LEU A 15 0.01 11.38 -13.05
C LEU A 15 -1.30 10.82 -12.49
N MET A 16 -1.80 9.77 -13.12
CA MET A 16 -3.03 9.11 -12.71
C MET A 16 -2.82 7.62 -12.54
N THR A 17 -3.39 7.08 -11.51
CA THR A 17 -3.47 5.64 -11.28
C THR A 17 -4.87 5.25 -10.80
N PHE A 18 -5.07 3.96 -10.60
CA PHE A 18 -6.26 3.39 -9.99
C PHE A 18 -5.89 2.66 -8.72
N HIS A 19 -6.47 3.08 -7.58
CA HIS A 19 -6.32 2.37 -6.32
C HIS A 19 -7.28 1.20 -6.27
N PRO A 20 -6.80 -0.03 -6.36
CA PRO A 20 -7.65 -1.22 -6.33
C PRO A 20 -8.04 -1.57 -4.90
N ARG A 21 -8.95 -2.53 -4.76
CA ARG A 21 -9.26 -3.12 -3.46
C ARG A 21 -8.10 -3.98 -2.94
N GLY A 22 -8.16 -4.33 -1.65
CA GLY A 22 -7.15 -5.15 -0.99
C GLY A 22 -6.76 -6.41 -1.76
N ARG A 23 -5.46 -6.68 -1.81
CA ARG A 23 -4.84 -7.85 -2.43
C ARG A 23 -5.02 -7.93 -3.94
N THR A 24 -5.23 -6.79 -4.58
CA THR A 24 -5.33 -6.67 -6.03
C THR A 24 -4.41 -5.58 -6.56
N THR A 25 -4.22 -5.56 -7.87
CA THR A 25 -3.40 -4.56 -8.56
C THR A 25 -4.19 -3.92 -9.70
N SER A 26 -3.96 -2.64 -9.96
CA SER A 26 -4.54 -1.92 -11.09
C SER A 26 -4.24 -2.55 -12.44
N SER A 27 -3.10 -3.23 -12.55
CA SER A 27 -2.69 -3.93 -13.77
C SER A 27 -3.68 -5.01 -14.19
N THR A 28 -4.41 -5.61 -13.27
CA THR A 28 -5.43 -6.63 -13.56
C THR A 28 -6.50 -6.13 -14.53
N TRP A 29 -6.86 -4.85 -14.45
CA TRP A 29 -7.98 -4.31 -15.23
C TRP A 29 -7.55 -3.25 -16.25
N PHE A 30 -6.49 -2.49 -15.95
CA PHE A 30 -6.21 -1.25 -16.67
C PHE A 30 -4.77 -1.14 -17.18
N ASN A 31 -3.99 -2.21 -17.19
CA ASN A 31 -2.57 -2.12 -17.58
C ASN A 31 -2.35 -1.51 -18.97
N ALA A 32 -3.23 -1.84 -19.93
CA ALA A 32 -3.16 -1.32 -21.29
C ALA A 32 -3.84 0.06 -21.46
N ALA A 33 -4.51 0.58 -20.43
CA ALA A 33 -5.22 1.84 -20.52
C ALA A 33 -4.24 3.02 -20.65
N PRO A 34 -4.42 3.92 -21.64
CA PRO A 34 -3.50 5.03 -21.88
C PRO A 34 -3.54 6.10 -20.81
N TRP A 35 -4.59 6.15 -19.99
CA TRP A 35 -4.72 7.08 -18.88
C TRP A 35 -4.00 6.60 -17.61
N LEU A 36 -3.66 5.31 -17.49
CA LEU A 36 -2.97 4.76 -16.33
C LEU A 36 -1.46 4.98 -16.49
N ASP A 37 -0.89 5.91 -15.73
CA ASP A 37 0.51 6.25 -15.81
C ASP A 37 1.41 5.25 -15.06
N PHE A 38 0.93 4.71 -13.94
CA PHE A 38 1.63 3.70 -13.14
C PHE A 38 0.67 2.72 -12.49
N ASN A 39 1.15 1.54 -12.19
CA ASN A 39 0.39 0.53 -11.47
C ASN A 39 0.43 0.79 -9.96
N MET A 40 -0.71 0.57 -9.31
CA MET A 40 -0.84 0.60 -7.87
C MET A 40 -1.48 -0.71 -7.41
N PHE A 41 -1.00 -1.24 -6.32
CA PHE A 41 -1.64 -2.36 -5.64
C PHE A 41 -1.90 -2.03 -4.17
N GLN A 42 -2.79 -2.80 -3.57
CA GLN A 42 -3.04 -2.80 -2.13
C GLN A 42 -2.67 -4.19 -1.60
N SER A 43 -1.52 -4.31 -0.92
CA SER A 43 -1.13 -5.59 -0.32
C SER A 43 -2.02 -5.95 0.86
N GLY A 44 -2.56 -4.95 1.55
CA GLY A 44 -3.60 -5.11 2.55
C GLY A 44 -3.07 -5.47 3.95
N HIS A 45 -3.98 -5.86 4.83
CA HIS A 45 -3.75 -5.90 6.27
C HIS A 45 -3.79 -7.32 6.87
N ARG A 46 -3.75 -8.35 6.05
CA ARG A 46 -3.81 -9.75 6.49
C ARG A 46 -2.43 -10.34 6.70
N ARG A 47 -2.32 -11.25 7.67
CA ARG A 47 -1.18 -12.14 7.82
C ARG A 47 -1.38 -13.44 7.04
N TYR A 48 -0.34 -14.22 6.91
CA TYR A 48 -0.41 -15.54 6.30
C TYR A 48 -1.50 -16.42 6.93
N GLY A 49 -2.25 -17.10 6.07
CA GLY A 49 -3.31 -18.02 6.49
C GLY A 49 -4.58 -17.36 7.04
N GLN A 50 -4.61 -16.04 7.18
CA GLN A 50 -5.79 -15.33 7.63
C GLN A 50 -6.80 -15.17 6.51
N ARG A 51 -8.00 -15.72 6.69
CA ARG A 51 -9.10 -15.64 5.73
C ARG A 51 -10.28 -14.89 6.34
N PHE A 52 -11.03 -14.20 5.52
CA PHE A 52 -12.29 -13.59 5.86
C PHE A 52 -13.36 -14.18 4.97
N GLY A 53 -14.43 -14.66 5.55
CA GLY A 53 -15.72 -15.03 5.03
C GLY A 53 -15.89 -15.32 3.52
N ASP A 54 -17.08 -15.71 3.17
CA ASP A 54 -17.44 -16.16 1.81
C ASP A 54 -17.39 -15.07 0.72
N GLY A 55 -17.16 -13.83 1.08
CA GLY A 55 -17.05 -12.70 0.15
C GLY A 55 -15.62 -12.35 -0.26
N ASP A 56 -14.63 -13.05 0.25
CA ASP A 56 -13.25 -12.84 -0.16
C ASP A 56 -13.03 -13.36 -1.57
N TYR A 57 -12.57 -12.49 -2.42
CA TYR A 57 -12.11 -12.93 -3.73
C TYR A 57 -11.02 -13.99 -3.55
N PRO A 58 -11.15 -15.13 -4.20
CA PRO A 58 -10.08 -16.11 -4.29
C PRO A 58 -8.97 -15.49 -5.12
N ILE A 59 -8.14 -14.68 -4.48
CA ILE A 59 -6.91 -14.21 -5.10
C ILE A 59 -5.90 -15.31 -4.79
N GLU A 60 -5.97 -16.33 -5.56
CA GLU A 60 -5.18 -17.56 -5.45
C GLU A 60 -3.68 -17.32 -5.50
N GLU A 61 -3.30 -16.12 -5.90
CA GLU A 61 -1.92 -15.81 -6.22
C GLU A 61 -1.23 -14.88 -5.23
N ASN A 62 -1.97 -14.24 -4.35
CA ASN A 62 -1.43 -13.26 -3.43
C ASN A 62 -1.55 -13.75 -2.00
N THR A 63 -0.49 -14.29 -1.50
CA THR A 63 -0.39 -14.66 -0.12
C THR A 63 0.11 -13.47 0.68
N GLU A 64 -0.80 -12.74 1.17
CA GLU A 64 -0.85 -11.95 2.36
C GLU A 64 0.34 -11.03 2.61
N GLU A 65 1.41 -11.54 3.17
CA GLU A 65 2.53 -10.73 3.62
C GLU A 65 3.57 -10.43 2.53
N ASP A 66 3.46 -11.05 1.37
CA ASP A 66 4.47 -10.97 0.30
C ASP A 66 4.22 -9.80 -0.66
N ASN A 67 4.24 -8.56 -0.17
CA ASN A 67 3.99 -7.41 -1.03
C ASN A 67 5.02 -7.26 -2.18
N TRP A 68 6.21 -7.77 -2.03
CA TRP A 68 7.22 -7.84 -3.09
C TRP A 68 6.75 -8.63 -4.33
N ARG A 69 5.92 -9.65 -4.15
CA ARG A 69 5.35 -10.44 -5.27
C ARG A 69 4.40 -9.62 -6.14
N PHE A 70 3.67 -8.68 -5.56
CA PHE A 70 2.84 -7.75 -6.34
C PHE A 70 3.70 -6.87 -7.23
N VAL A 71 4.84 -6.43 -6.73
CA VAL A 71 5.80 -5.64 -7.51
C VAL A 71 6.31 -6.45 -8.69
N GLU A 72 6.83 -7.64 -8.45
CA GLU A 72 7.34 -8.53 -9.51
C GLU A 72 6.30 -8.80 -10.60
N ARG A 73 5.08 -9.14 -10.21
CA ARG A 73 3.99 -9.39 -11.17
C ARG A 73 3.61 -8.17 -11.97
N SER A 74 3.51 -7.02 -11.31
CA SER A 74 3.16 -5.77 -12.00
C SER A 74 4.27 -5.34 -12.98
N MET A 75 5.53 -5.57 -12.63
CA MET A 75 6.66 -5.31 -13.52
C MET A 75 6.74 -6.30 -14.70
N ALA A 76 6.23 -7.50 -14.54
CA ALA A 76 6.17 -8.51 -15.62
C ALA A 76 5.04 -8.25 -16.63
N THR A 77 4.19 -7.26 -16.42
CA THR A 77 3.08 -6.94 -17.35
C THR A 77 3.58 -6.21 -18.60
N ASN A 78 2.83 -6.33 -19.70
CA ASN A 78 3.13 -5.60 -20.93
C ASN A 78 1.92 -4.70 -21.31
N PRO A 79 2.09 -3.37 -21.47
CA PRO A 79 3.34 -2.63 -21.25
C PRO A 79 3.79 -2.65 -19.79
N MET A 80 5.09 -2.65 -19.57
CA MET A 80 5.64 -2.46 -18.22
C MET A 80 5.41 -1.01 -17.77
N LYS A 81 4.90 -0.84 -16.54
CA LYS A 81 4.67 0.48 -15.93
C LYS A 81 5.34 0.53 -14.56
N PRO A 82 5.74 1.71 -14.08
CA PRO A 82 6.16 1.86 -12.68
C PRO A 82 5.07 1.33 -11.73
N VAL A 83 5.47 0.85 -10.56
CA VAL A 83 4.54 0.25 -9.60
C VAL A 83 4.78 0.75 -8.19
N ILE A 84 3.70 0.88 -7.41
CA ILE A 84 3.75 1.27 -5.99
C ILE A 84 2.76 0.45 -5.16
N ASP A 85 3.14 0.13 -3.92
CA ASP A 85 2.20 -0.32 -2.89
C ASP A 85 1.50 0.91 -2.31
N GLY A 86 0.26 1.13 -2.72
CA GLY A 86 -0.54 2.28 -2.32
C GLY A 86 -1.24 2.11 -0.98
N GLU A 87 -1.43 0.85 -0.56
CA GLU A 87 -2.00 0.52 0.75
C GLU A 87 -1.40 -0.78 1.29
N PRO A 88 -0.19 -0.71 1.88
CA PRO A 88 0.39 -1.81 2.63
C PRO A 88 -0.32 -1.97 3.98
N ILE A 89 0.23 -2.82 4.83
CA ILE A 89 -0.19 -2.86 6.24
C ILE A 89 -0.01 -1.48 6.89
N TYR A 90 -0.95 -1.11 7.76
CA TYR A 90 -0.87 0.11 8.55
C TYR A 90 -0.44 -0.17 9.98
N GLU A 91 0.43 0.68 10.52
CA GLU A 91 0.83 0.61 11.93
C GLU A 91 -0.39 0.74 12.83
N GLU A 92 -0.47 -0.09 13.86
CA GLU A 92 -1.56 -0.18 14.84
C GLU A 92 -2.92 -0.67 14.29
N ILE A 93 -3.02 -1.13 13.05
CA ILE A 93 -4.20 -1.87 12.58
C ILE A 93 -4.13 -3.32 13.08
N PRO A 94 -5.26 -3.94 13.50
CA PRO A 94 -5.32 -5.36 13.78
C PRO A 94 -5.02 -6.20 12.54
N HIS A 95 -4.38 -7.35 12.74
CA HIS A 95 -4.23 -8.33 11.67
C HIS A 95 -5.59 -8.69 11.09
N GLY A 96 -5.77 -8.46 9.80
CA GLY A 96 -7.03 -8.72 9.13
C GLY A 96 -8.07 -7.63 9.21
N LEU A 97 -7.77 -6.53 9.89
CA LEU A 97 -8.57 -5.31 9.90
C LEU A 97 -9.76 -5.32 10.88
N HIS A 98 -10.55 -6.39 10.94
CA HIS A 98 -11.88 -6.37 11.55
C HIS A 98 -11.96 -6.86 13.00
N ASP A 99 -11.09 -7.77 13.40
CA ASP A 99 -11.07 -8.26 14.80
C ASP A 99 -10.09 -7.45 15.64
N GLU A 100 -10.63 -6.61 16.51
CA GLU A 100 -9.84 -5.74 17.38
C GLU A 100 -9.00 -6.48 18.42
N ASN A 101 -9.29 -7.77 18.66
CA ASN A 101 -8.55 -8.62 19.59
C ASN A 101 -7.30 -9.26 18.93
N GLU A 102 -7.21 -9.22 17.62
CA GLU A 102 -6.02 -9.69 16.91
C GLU A 102 -4.78 -8.86 17.24
N LEU A 103 -3.61 -9.46 17.04
CA LEU A 103 -2.34 -8.74 17.10
C LEU A 103 -2.36 -7.56 16.12
N ARG A 104 -1.58 -6.54 16.45
CA ARG A 104 -1.48 -5.35 15.59
C ARG A 104 -0.16 -5.32 14.86
N TRP A 105 -0.22 -4.83 13.64
CA TRP A 105 0.97 -4.51 12.88
C TRP A 105 1.78 -3.43 13.59
N LYS A 106 3.09 -3.63 13.70
CA LYS A 106 4.00 -2.76 14.44
C LYS A 106 5.04 -2.12 13.51
N ASP A 107 5.86 -1.28 14.07
CA ASP A 107 6.93 -0.56 13.37
C ASP A 107 7.86 -1.48 12.57
N TYR A 108 8.20 -2.65 13.11
CA TYR A 108 8.99 -3.65 12.39
C TYR A 108 8.28 -4.13 11.12
N ASP A 109 6.99 -4.36 11.20
CA ASP A 109 6.21 -4.89 10.09
C ASP A 109 6.07 -3.85 8.97
N VAL A 110 5.71 -2.61 9.30
CA VAL A 110 5.59 -1.55 8.29
C VAL A 110 6.93 -1.24 7.62
N ARG A 111 8.05 -1.33 8.37
CA ARG A 111 9.39 -1.26 7.76
C ARG A 111 9.63 -2.40 6.79
N ARG A 112 9.37 -3.64 7.21
CA ARG A 112 9.56 -4.84 6.40
C ARG A 112 8.83 -4.72 5.07
N TYR A 113 7.57 -4.31 5.07
CA TYR A 113 6.78 -4.10 3.87
C TYR A 113 7.36 -2.99 2.99
N ALA A 114 7.79 -1.89 3.59
CA ALA A 114 8.40 -0.79 2.86
C ALA A 114 9.68 -1.22 2.13
N TYR A 115 10.58 -1.91 2.84
CA TYR A 115 11.82 -2.41 2.25
C TYR A 115 11.56 -3.47 1.18
N TRP A 116 10.68 -4.41 1.44
CA TRP A 116 10.36 -5.47 0.48
C TRP A 116 9.84 -4.91 -0.85
N SER A 117 8.84 -4.05 -0.82
CA SER A 117 8.29 -3.50 -2.06
C SER A 117 9.30 -2.64 -2.80
N VAL A 118 10.04 -1.78 -2.10
CA VAL A 118 11.01 -0.87 -2.73
C VAL A 118 12.21 -1.64 -3.29
N PHE A 119 12.73 -2.65 -2.58
CA PHE A 119 13.84 -3.46 -3.08
C PHE A 119 13.45 -4.42 -4.19
N ALA A 120 12.17 -4.81 -4.27
CA ALA A 120 11.64 -5.56 -5.41
C ALA A 120 11.44 -4.71 -6.69
N GLY A 121 11.62 -3.38 -6.62
CA GLY A 121 11.53 -2.51 -7.79
C GLY A 121 10.41 -1.48 -7.77
N SER A 122 9.59 -1.42 -6.71
CA SER A 122 8.61 -0.35 -6.55
C SER A 122 9.31 1.02 -6.55
N PHE A 123 8.70 2.01 -7.21
CA PHE A 123 9.28 3.36 -7.24
C PHE A 123 9.07 4.15 -5.95
N GLY A 124 8.28 3.62 -5.03
CA GLY A 124 8.00 4.23 -3.74
C GLY A 124 7.18 3.33 -2.83
N HIS A 125 6.80 3.88 -1.68
CA HIS A 125 6.02 3.18 -0.67
C HIS A 125 5.13 4.17 0.07
N THR A 126 3.93 3.74 0.42
CA THR A 126 2.98 4.52 1.22
C THR A 126 2.98 4.00 2.65
N TYR A 127 3.20 4.87 3.62
CA TYR A 127 3.01 4.54 5.03
C TYR A 127 1.57 4.84 5.45
N GLY A 128 1.01 3.97 6.28
CA GLY A 128 -0.29 4.19 6.92
C GLY A 128 -0.26 3.87 8.40
N ASN A 129 -1.18 4.49 9.14
CA ASN A 129 -1.39 4.26 10.56
C ASN A 129 -2.88 4.31 10.86
N ASN A 130 -3.34 3.43 11.74
CA ASN A 130 -4.75 3.27 12.07
C ASN A 130 -5.42 4.56 12.55
N SER A 131 -4.79 5.27 13.45
CA SER A 131 -5.34 6.51 14.01
C SER A 131 -5.23 7.70 13.06
N ILE A 132 -4.12 7.79 12.31
CA ILE A 132 -3.85 8.90 11.39
C ILE A 132 -4.83 8.88 10.22
N MET A 133 -5.05 7.73 9.59
CA MET A 133 -5.93 7.64 8.42
C MET A 133 -7.37 8.04 8.70
N GLN A 134 -7.80 7.94 9.96
CA GLN A 134 -9.16 8.23 10.40
C GLN A 134 -9.29 9.59 11.10
N PHE A 135 -8.17 10.29 11.33
CA PHE A 135 -8.13 11.52 12.14
C PHE A 135 -8.80 11.36 13.51
N ILE A 136 -8.54 10.23 14.18
CA ILE A 136 -9.14 9.91 15.48
C ILE A 136 -8.87 10.99 16.51
N LYS A 137 -9.91 11.37 17.26
CA LYS A 137 -9.85 12.33 18.38
C LYS A 137 -10.53 11.77 19.62
N PRO A 138 -10.22 12.28 20.81
CA PRO A 138 -10.96 11.94 22.01
C PRO A 138 -12.47 12.18 21.84
N GLY A 139 -13.28 11.21 22.25
CA GLY A 139 -14.75 11.28 22.15
C GLY A 139 -15.33 10.98 20.76
N VAL A 140 -14.51 10.70 19.76
CA VAL A 140 -14.95 10.27 18.43
C VAL A 140 -14.57 8.80 18.26
N GLY A 141 -15.56 7.96 18.02
CA GLY A 141 -15.33 6.55 17.72
C GLY A 141 -14.62 6.38 16.39
N GLY A 142 -13.73 5.39 16.32
CA GLY A 142 -13.02 5.03 15.10
C GLY A 142 -13.31 3.57 14.70
N ALA A 143 -13.06 3.24 13.45
CA ALA A 143 -13.08 1.86 12.98
C ALA A 143 -11.76 1.15 13.36
N TYR A 144 -11.79 -0.18 13.28
CA TYR A 144 -10.59 -1.02 13.41
C TYR A 144 -9.86 -0.85 14.75
N GLY A 145 -10.61 -0.53 15.82
CA GLY A 145 -10.07 -0.43 17.17
C GLY A 145 -8.92 0.57 17.32
N ALA A 146 -9.00 1.73 16.68
CA ALA A 146 -8.01 2.79 16.85
C ALA A 146 -7.94 3.22 18.33
N LYS A 147 -6.74 3.30 18.90
CA LYS A 147 -6.52 3.42 20.35
C LYS A 147 -6.08 4.79 20.83
N GLU A 148 -5.56 5.62 19.95
CA GLU A 148 -4.95 6.89 20.31
C GLU A 148 -5.38 8.01 19.34
N PRO A 149 -5.32 9.28 19.75
CA PRO A 149 -5.54 10.39 18.84
C PRO A 149 -4.51 10.42 17.71
N TRP A 150 -4.92 10.88 16.52
CA TRP A 150 -4.05 10.93 15.34
C TRP A 150 -2.76 11.74 15.56
N TYR A 151 -2.81 12.79 16.35
CA TYR A 151 -1.65 13.65 16.64
C TYR A 151 -0.63 12.98 17.57
N ASP A 152 -1.05 12.05 18.43
CA ASP A 152 -0.16 11.23 19.24
C ASP A 152 0.49 10.14 18.36
N ALA A 153 -0.28 9.56 17.46
CA ALA A 153 0.19 8.55 16.49
C ALA A 153 1.27 9.07 15.54
N LEU A 154 1.40 10.38 15.34
CA LEU A 154 2.53 10.98 14.60
C LEU A 154 3.89 10.70 15.26
N ASN A 155 3.91 10.29 16.52
CA ASN A 155 5.12 9.91 17.23
C ASN A 155 5.40 8.41 17.19
N ASN A 156 4.56 7.63 16.52
CA ASN A 156 4.75 6.19 16.42
C ASN A 156 6.05 5.84 15.71
N PRO A 157 6.74 4.77 16.16
CA PRO A 157 8.08 4.49 15.68
C PRO A 157 8.12 4.15 14.18
N GLY A 158 7.11 3.48 13.63
CA GLY A 158 7.07 3.16 12.20
C GLY A 158 7.05 4.41 11.32
N PHE A 159 6.24 5.40 11.67
CA PHE A 159 6.23 6.70 10.99
C PHE A 159 7.62 7.35 10.97
N ASN A 160 8.24 7.44 12.15
CA ASN A 160 9.55 8.07 12.31
C ASN A 160 10.67 7.31 11.59
N GLN A 161 10.52 6.02 11.38
CA GLN A 161 11.53 5.16 10.77
C GLN A 161 11.49 5.15 9.24
N MET A 162 10.41 5.59 8.60
CA MET A 162 10.32 5.68 7.12
C MET A 162 11.42 6.56 6.51
N LYS A 163 11.92 7.53 7.27
CA LYS A 163 13.05 8.37 6.84
C LYS A 163 14.32 7.58 6.51
N TYR A 164 14.53 6.42 7.15
CA TYR A 164 15.73 5.63 6.89
C TYR A 164 15.71 5.02 5.48
N LEU A 165 14.58 4.47 5.07
CA LEU A 165 14.43 3.97 3.71
C LEU A 165 14.56 5.11 2.68
N LYS A 166 13.89 6.23 2.92
CA LYS A 166 14.01 7.42 2.07
C LYS A 166 15.46 7.86 1.92
N ASN A 167 16.17 8.01 3.03
CA ASN A 167 17.57 8.46 3.01
C ASN A 167 18.47 7.45 2.28
N LEU A 168 18.26 6.14 2.50
CA LEU A 168 19.00 5.11 1.79
C LEU A 168 18.79 5.22 0.28
N MET A 169 17.54 5.34 -0.18
CA MET A 169 17.23 5.47 -1.60
C MET A 169 17.80 6.74 -2.24
N LEU A 170 17.89 7.83 -1.49
CA LEU A 170 18.45 9.10 -1.97
C LEU A 170 19.99 9.17 -1.89
N THR A 171 20.65 8.23 -1.18
CA THR A 171 22.10 8.17 -1.10
C THR A 171 22.74 7.68 -2.39
N PHE A 172 22.02 6.88 -3.16
CA PHE A 172 22.49 6.31 -4.42
C PHE A 172 21.68 6.86 -5.59
N PRO A 173 22.22 6.80 -6.83
CA PRO A 173 21.48 7.23 -8.02
C PRO A 173 20.19 6.39 -8.17
N PHE A 174 19.07 6.98 -7.86
CA PHE A 174 17.78 6.27 -7.82
C PHE A 174 17.43 5.60 -9.16
N PHE A 175 17.73 6.25 -10.27
CA PHE A 175 17.38 5.76 -11.61
C PHE A 175 18.33 4.68 -12.15
N GLU A 176 19.46 4.45 -11.48
CA GLU A 176 20.41 3.39 -11.83
C GLU A 176 20.15 2.09 -11.06
N ARG A 177 19.14 2.10 -10.21
CA ARG A 177 18.80 0.96 -9.39
C ARG A 177 18.25 -0.19 -10.24
N VAL A 178 18.78 -1.37 -10.01
CA VAL A 178 18.28 -2.64 -10.55
C VAL A 178 17.65 -3.42 -9.41
N PRO A 179 16.40 -3.88 -9.54
CA PRO A 179 15.70 -4.70 -8.53
C PRO A 179 16.35 -6.06 -8.32
#